data_135b3d580f6a40358801f6764c11490f
#
_entry.id   135b3d580f6a40358801f6764c11490f
#
_cell.length_a   1.000
_cell.length_b   1.000
_cell.length_c   1.000
_cell.angle_alpha   90.00
_cell.angle_beta   90.00
_cell.angle_gamma   90.00
#
_symmetry.space_group_name_H-M   'P 1'
#
loop_
_entity.id
_entity.type
_entity.pdbx_description
1 polymer ?
#
loop_
_entity_poly.entity_id
_entity_poly.type
_entity_poly.pdbx_seq_one_letter_code
_entity_poly.pdbx_strand_id
1 'polypeptide(L)'
;MRPARWRQRGVALLVTVLMLIAVVLVGASAARLALQGETAARGDRDRQIAFEAAEEGLMDAERDIDSGLFAARSVLFLAGSALGFDDGCGDGRIDNLGLCGRAEDPAAPAWQRVDLAGDAAGARSVEYGSFTGANMRTGEGALPFKRPRYVIERLPYHRPGEEVGAAPAYVYRVTAIGFGARPGTEVVLQSVYRKPD
;
A
#
# COMPACT_ATOMS: atom_id res chain seq x y z
N MET A 1 -27.24 17.60 -79.67
CA MET A 1 -26.02 17.21 -78.91
C MET A 1 -26.46 16.39 -77.70
N ARG A 2 -26.18 15.07 -77.64
CA ARG A 2 -26.51 14.24 -76.45
C ARG A 2 -25.27 14.17 -75.55
N PRO A 3 -25.41 14.47 -74.25
CA PRO A 3 -24.26 14.40 -73.33
C PRO A 3 -23.85 12.91 -73.15
N ALA A 4 -22.56 12.63 -73.29
CA ALA A 4 -21.95 11.33 -73.03
C ALA A 4 -22.18 10.93 -71.57
N ARG A 5 -22.99 9.86 -71.34
CA ARG A 5 -23.15 9.21 -70.06
C ARG A 5 -21.85 8.45 -69.72
N TRP A 6 -20.98 9.04 -68.96
CA TRP A 6 -19.81 8.37 -68.41
C TRP A 6 -20.25 7.16 -67.59
N ARG A 7 -19.75 5.99 -67.93
CA ARG A 7 -19.98 4.74 -67.18
C ARG A 7 -19.23 4.77 -65.85
N GLN A 8 -19.86 5.26 -64.79
CA GLN A 8 -19.27 5.31 -63.43
C GLN A 8 -19.52 4.05 -62.60
N ARG A 9 -19.75 2.89 -63.21
CA ARG A 9 -20.20 1.67 -62.49
C ARG A 9 -19.12 0.95 -61.66
N GLY A 10 -17.79 1.22 -61.85
CA GLY A 10 -16.71 0.57 -61.12
C GLY A 10 -16.23 1.34 -59.90
N VAL A 11 -16.28 2.68 -59.92
CA VAL A 11 -15.72 3.53 -58.84
C VAL A 11 -16.61 3.51 -57.58
N ALA A 12 -17.91 3.44 -57.75
CA ALA A 12 -18.85 3.39 -56.60
C ALA A 12 -18.62 2.17 -55.71
N LEU A 13 -18.40 0.99 -56.31
CA LEU A 13 -18.12 -0.24 -55.56
C LEU A 13 -16.80 -0.14 -54.78
N LEU A 14 -15.78 0.46 -55.37
CA LEU A 14 -14.48 0.62 -54.72
C LEU A 14 -14.60 1.58 -53.53
N VAL A 15 -15.31 2.70 -53.68
CA VAL A 15 -15.55 3.66 -52.59
C VAL A 15 -16.37 3.04 -51.45
N THR A 16 -17.40 2.26 -51.78
CA THR A 16 -18.22 1.59 -50.74
C THR A 16 -17.41 0.55 -49.95
N VAL A 17 -16.54 -0.21 -50.62
CA VAL A 17 -15.64 -1.19 -49.95
C VAL A 17 -14.63 -0.48 -49.06
N LEU A 18 -14.02 0.61 -49.53
CA LEU A 18 -13.09 1.39 -48.73
C LEU A 18 -13.77 2.00 -47.49
N MET A 19 -14.98 2.56 -47.67
CA MET A 19 -15.76 3.09 -46.52
C MET A 19 -16.13 2.00 -45.53
N LEU A 20 -16.51 0.81 -46.03
CA LEU A 20 -16.84 -0.33 -45.16
C LEU A 20 -15.62 -0.79 -44.36
N ILE A 21 -14.46 -0.90 -44.99
CA ILE A 21 -13.19 -1.22 -44.29
C ILE A 21 -12.86 -0.17 -43.25
N ALA A 22 -12.99 1.12 -43.57
CA ALA A 22 -12.74 2.22 -42.63
C ALA A 22 -13.66 2.13 -41.41
N VAL A 23 -14.95 1.90 -41.62
CA VAL A 23 -15.94 1.75 -40.52
C VAL A 23 -15.63 0.53 -39.64
N VAL A 24 -15.26 -0.60 -40.23
CA VAL A 24 -14.88 -1.81 -39.48
C VAL A 24 -13.61 -1.56 -38.64
N LEU A 25 -12.60 -0.89 -39.20
CA LEU A 25 -11.37 -0.58 -38.48
C LEU A 25 -11.63 0.38 -37.30
N VAL A 26 -12.44 1.42 -37.49
CA VAL A 26 -12.84 2.34 -36.43
C VAL A 26 -13.63 1.60 -35.33
N GLY A 27 -14.61 0.77 -35.72
CA GLY A 27 -15.39 -0.02 -34.78
C GLY A 27 -14.53 -1.01 -33.96
N ALA A 28 -13.60 -1.71 -34.63
CA ALA A 28 -12.67 -2.61 -33.96
C ALA A 28 -11.73 -1.87 -32.98
N SER A 29 -11.29 -0.66 -33.34
CA SER A 29 -10.45 0.18 -32.49
C SER A 29 -11.22 0.67 -31.26
N ALA A 30 -12.45 1.11 -31.43
CA ALA A 30 -13.33 1.54 -30.34
C ALA A 30 -13.62 0.41 -29.34
N ALA A 31 -13.87 -0.81 -29.83
CA ALA A 31 -14.08 -1.98 -28.98
C ALA A 31 -12.82 -2.33 -28.16
N ARG A 32 -11.63 -2.24 -28.74
CA ARG A 32 -10.37 -2.46 -28.02
C ARG A 32 -10.15 -1.42 -26.93
N LEU A 33 -10.40 -0.14 -27.20
CA LEU A 33 -10.29 0.94 -26.22
C LEU A 33 -11.26 0.74 -25.06
N ALA A 34 -12.50 0.31 -25.32
CA ALA A 34 -13.48 0.03 -24.27
C ALA A 34 -13.02 -1.09 -23.33
N LEU A 35 -12.48 -2.19 -23.87
CA LEU A 35 -11.95 -3.30 -23.07
C LEU A 35 -10.72 -2.89 -22.25
N GLN A 36 -9.83 -2.09 -22.82
CA GLN A 36 -8.67 -1.55 -22.09
C GLN A 36 -9.11 -0.62 -20.96
N GLY A 37 -10.10 0.24 -21.20
CA GLY A 37 -10.68 1.12 -20.19
C GLY A 37 -11.27 0.33 -19.01
N GLU A 38 -11.99 -0.75 -19.28
CA GLU A 38 -12.56 -1.60 -18.24
C GLU A 38 -11.47 -2.30 -17.41
N THR A 39 -10.43 -2.83 -18.04
CA THR A 39 -9.33 -3.47 -17.30
C THR A 39 -8.55 -2.47 -16.45
N ALA A 40 -8.31 -1.26 -16.95
CA ALA A 40 -7.68 -0.18 -16.19
C ALA A 40 -8.53 0.22 -14.98
N ALA A 41 -9.83 0.45 -15.16
CA ALA A 41 -10.74 0.81 -14.08
C ALA A 41 -10.81 -0.25 -12.98
N ARG A 42 -10.79 -1.53 -13.34
CA ARG A 42 -10.72 -2.63 -12.37
C ARG A 42 -9.38 -2.63 -11.61
N GLY A 43 -8.27 -2.36 -12.29
CA GLY A 43 -6.95 -2.24 -11.67
C GLY A 43 -6.87 -1.06 -10.71
N ASP A 44 -7.40 0.09 -11.10
CA ASP A 44 -7.43 1.30 -10.26
C ASP A 44 -8.27 1.09 -9.00
N ARG A 45 -9.43 0.46 -9.14
CA ARG A 45 -10.28 0.11 -7.98
C ARG A 45 -9.56 -0.84 -7.02
N ASP A 46 -8.87 -1.84 -7.54
CA ASP A 46 -8.14 -2.81 -6.73
C ASP A 46 -6.99 -2.14 -5.97
N ARG A 47 -6.27 -1.23 -6.65
CA ARG A 47 -5.23 -0.40 -6.01
C ARG A 47 -5.79 0.54 -4.94
N GLN A 48 -6.98 1.10 -5.16
CA GLN A 48 -7.66 1.94 -4.17
C GLN A 48 -8.00 1.14 -2.90
N ILE A 49 -8.48 -0.09 -3.04
CA ILE A 49 -8.74 -0.99 -1.90
C ILE A 49 -7.44 -1.24 -1.11
N ALA A 50 -6.33 -1.51 -1.82
CA ALA A 50 -5.03 -1.71 -1.18
C ALA A 50 -4.53 -0.46 -0.46
N PHE A 51 -4.75 0.72 -1.04
CA PHE A 51 -4.39 2.00 -0.46
C PHE A 51 -5.16 2.27 0.83
N GLU A 52 -6.49 2.14 0.81
CA GLU A 52 -7.35 2.31 1.99
C GLU A 52 -6.99 1.29 3.09
N ALA A 53 -6.71 0.05 2.72
CA ALA A 53 -6.24 -0.95 3.67
C ALA A 53 -4.89 -0.57 4.30
N ALA A 54 -3.96 0.00 3.54
CA ALA A 54 -2.68 0.47 4.08
C ALA A 54 -2.84 1.68 5.02
N GLU A 55 -3.75 2.61 4.70
CA GLU A 55 -4.10 3.74 5.60
C GLU A 55 -4.67 3.24 6.92
N GLU A 56 -5.59 2.28 6.89
CA GLU A 56 -6.10 1.63 8.10
C GLU A 56 -4.97 0.95 8.89
N GLY A 57 -4.00 0.34 8.21
CA GLY A 57 -2.80 -0.23 8.84
C GLY A 57 -1.95 0.81 9.55
N LEU A 58 -1.77 2.01 8.97
CA LEU A 58 -1.08 3.13 9.61
C LEU A 58 -1.83 3.59 10.86
N MET A 59 -3.15 3.76 10.77
CA MET A 59 -3.98 4.18 11.90
C MET A 59 -3.99 3.15 13.03
N ASP A 60 -3.95 1.87 12.70
CA ASP A 60 -3.86 0.79 13.69
C ASP A 60 -2.51 0.83 14.43
N ALA A 61 -1.42 1.07 13.73
CA ALA A 61 -0.10 1.23 14.32
C ALA A 61 -0.01 2.46 15.23
N GLU A 62 -0.62 3.58 14.87
CA GLU A 62 -0.71 4.77 15.71
C GLU A 62 -1.47 4.49 17.01
N ARG A 63 -2.59 3.77 16.93
CA ARG A 63 -3.33 3.31 18.12
C ARG A 63 -2.52 2.35 18.98
N ASP A 64 -1.72 1.46 18.37
CA ASP A 64 -0.81 0.57 19.08
C ASP A 64 0.24 1.36 19.88
N ILE A 65 0.81 2.43 19.28
CA ILE A 65 1.76 3.32 19.94
C ILE A 65 1.11 4.08 21.11
N ASP A 66 -0.13 4.57 20.93
CA ASP A 66 -0.77 5.43 21.93
C ASP A 66 -1.35 4.66 23.12
N SER A 67 -2.08 3.60 22.84
CA SER A 67 -2.95 2.97 23.84
C SER A 67 -3.22 1.49 23.60
N GLY A 68 -2.27 0.75 23.03
CA GLY A 68 -2.45 -0.68 22.74
C GLY A 68 -3.05 -1.45 23.94
N LEU A 69 -3.87 -2.45 23.65
CA LEU A 69 -4.58 -3.27 24.64
C LEU A 69 -3.64 -4.05 25.58
N PHE A 70 -2.40 -4.21 25.16
CA PHE A 70 -1.40 -5.00 25.89
C PHE A 70 -0.48 -4.10 26.71
N ALA A 71 -0.64 -4.12 28.04
CA ALA A 71 0.18 -3.32 28.95
C ALA A 71 1.70 -3.56 28.77
N ALA A 72 2.13 -4.80 28.52
CA ALA A 72 3.52 -5.13 28.26
C ALA A 72 4.08 -4.42 27.01
N ARG A 73 3.26 -4.21 25.99
CA ARG A 73 3.65 -3.52 24.76
C ARG A 73 3.61 -2.00 24.92
N SER A 74 2.61 -1.47 25.60
CA SER A 74 2.48 -0.01 25.81
C SER A 74 3.66 0.57 26.59
N VAL A 75 4.28 -0.20 27.50
CA VAL A 75 5.50 0.19 28.24
C VAL A 75 6.69 0.41 27.30
N LEU A 76 6.76 -0.29 26.16
CA LEU A 76 7.85 -0.13 25.20
C LEU A 76 7.81 1.22 24.47
N PHE A 77 6.65 1.86 24.43
CA PHE A 77 6.44 3.18 23.82
C PHE A 77 6.54 4.34 24.85
N LEU A 78 7.00 4.08 26.05
CA LEU A 78 7.25 5.15 27.02
C LEU A 78 8.44 6.01 26.59
N ALA A 79 8.39 7.29 26.92
CA ALA A 79 9.43 8.23 26.61
C ALA A 79 10.81 7.73 27.12
N GLY A 80 11.80 7.74 26.23
CA GLY A 80 13.16 7.30 26.55
C GLY A 80 13.39 5.79 26.55
N SER A 81 12.36 4.94 26.40
CA SER A 81 12.54 3.49 26.33
C SER A 81 13.19 3.08 25.02
N ALA A 82 14.30 2.34 25.11
CA ALA A 82 14.92 1.64 23.97
C ALA A 82 14.50 0.18 23.89
N LEU A 83 13.81 -0.31 24.91
CA LEU A 83 13.47 -1.71 25.08
C LEU A 83 12.52 -2.17 23.97
N GLY A 84 12.73 -3.38 23.49
CA GLY A 84 11.85 -4.03 22.52
C GLY A 84 12.06 -3.63 21.05
N PHE A 85 12.86 -2.60 20.77
CA PHE A 85 13.20 -2.19 19.40
C PHE A 85 14.54 -2.79 19.01
N ASP A 86 14.54 -3.75 18.12
CA ASP A 86 15.74 -4.43 17.64
C ASP A 86 15.86 -4.42 16.10
N ASP A 87 17.04 -4.79 15.58
CA ASP A 87 17.32 -4.79 14.15
C ASP A 87 16.50 -5.80 13.36
N GLY A 88 15.98 -6.82 14.02
CA GLY A 88 15.16 -7.88 13.43
C GLY A 88 13.66 -7.62 13.47
N CYS A 89 13.22 -6.47 13.99
CA CYS A 89 11.80 -6.14 14.20
C CYS A 89 11.07 -7.15 15.11
N GLY A 90 11.71 -7.52 16.18
CA GLY A 90 11.23 -8.45 17.20
C GLY A 90 12.13 -9.68 17.34
N ASP A 91 12.34 -10.11 18.57
CA ASP A 91 13.19 -11.23 18.94
C ASP A 91 12.43 -12.57 19.06
N GLY A 92 11.18 -12.60 18.61
CA GLY A 92 10.27 -13.74 18.72
C GLY A 92 9.26 -13.63 19.88
N ARG A 93 9.35 -12.58 20.70
CA ARG A 93 8.35 -12.25 21.72
C ARG A 93 7.16 -11.57 21.06
N ILE A 94 5.96 -11.86 21.55
CA ILE A 94 4.74 -11.27 20.99
C ILE A 94 4.66 -9.76 21.25
N ASP A 95 5.15 -9.31 22.40
CA ASP A 95 5.08 -7.91 22.85
C ASP A 95 5.96 -6.97 22.02
N ASN A 96 7.07 -7.45 21.44
CA ASN A 96 7.96 -6.64 20.60
C ASN A 96 7.88 -6.94 19.09
N LEU A 97 6.92 -7.74 18.67
CA LEU A 97 6.69 -8.03 17.26
C LEU A 97 6.50 -6.73 16.45
N GLY A 98 7.22 -6.59 15.35
CA GLY A 98 7.15 -5.45 14.46
C GLY A 98 7.79 -4.16 14.99
N LEU A 99 8.47 -4.21 16.16
CA LEU A 99 9.22 -3.08 16.69
C LEU A 99 10.66 -3.15 16.22
N CYS A 100 11.03 -2.19 15.37
CA CYS A 100 12.32 -2.16 14.70
C CYS A 100 13.22 -1.07 15.28
N GLY A 101 14.48 -1.41 15.56
CA GLY A 101 15.54 -0.45 15.80
C GLY A 101 15.89 0.32 14.51
N ARG A 102 16.45 1.51 14.68
CA ARG A 102 17.03 2.25 13.56
C ARG A 102 18.18 1.45 12.97
N ALA A 103 18.16 1.27 11.64
CA ALA A 103 19.32 0.74 10.94
C ALA A 103 20.50 1.72 11.01
N GLU A 104 21.70 1.22 11.32
CA GLU A 104 22.94 1.99 11.23
C GLU A 104 23.47 1.99 9.79
N ASP A 105 23.96 3.15 9.35
CA ASP A 105 24.59 3.25 8.02
C ASP A 105 25.80 2.27 7.93
N PRO A 106 25.94 1.55 6.80
CA PRO A 106 25.21 1.64 5.52
C PRO A 106 24.03 0.65 5.38
N ALA A 107 23.47 0.12 6.45
CA ALA A 107 22.39 -0.87 6.39
C ALA A 107 21.08 -0.26 5.86
N ALA A 108 20.36 -1.04 5.06
CA ALA A 108 19.05 -0.66 4.58
C ALA A 108 18.05 -0.47 5.75
N PRO A 109 17.06 0.43 5.64
CA PRO A 109 16.02 0.61 6.64
C PRO A 109 15.30 -0.71 6.96
N ALA A 110 14.77 -0.83 8.18
CA ALA A 110 14.14 -2.06 8.65
C ALA A 110 13.03 -2.55 7.71
N TRP A 111 12.19 -1.65 7.21
CA TRP A 111 11.09 -1.97 6.30
C TRP A 111 11.52 -2.57 4.95
N GLN A 112 12.77 -2.38 4.53
CA GLN A 112 13.34 -3.01 3.32
C GLN A 112 13.92 -4.39 3.61
N ARG A 113 14.20 -4.71 4.87
CA ARG A 113 14.81 -5.98 5.29
C ARG A 113 13.78 -6.99 5.75
N VAL A 114 12.60 -6.54 6.13
CA VAL A 114 11.50 -7.37 6.62
C VAL A 114 10.53 -7.70 5.50
N ASP A 115 10.08 -8.95 5.44
CA ASP A 115 8.94 -9.33 4.61
C ASP A 115 7.65 -8.78 5.25
N LEU A 116 7.21 -7.60 4.75
CA LEU A 116 6.00 -6.95 5.24
C LEU A 116 4.75 -7.78 4.93
N ALA A 117 4.74 -8.47 3.80
CA ALA A 117 3.59 -9.25 3.33
C ALA A 117 3.51 -10.64 3.98
N GLY A 118 4.61 -11.11 4.58
CA GLY A 118 4.69 -12.44 5.16
C GLY A 118 3.72 -12.66 6.32
N ASP A 119 3.03 -13.80 6.30
CA ASP A 119 2.10 -14.24 7.34
C ASP A 119 2.49 -15.61 7.93
N ALA A 120 3.62 -16.16 7.51
CA ALA A 120 4.16 -17.41 8.02
C ALA A 120 4.58 -17.31 9.50
N ALA A 121 4.70 -18.44 10.15
CA ALA A 121 5.29 -18.52 11.49
C ALA A 121 6.70 -17.90 11.48
N GLY A 122 6.91 -16.85 12.30
CA GLY A 122 8.14 -16.07 12.32
C GLY A 122 8.10 -14.79 11.49
N ALA A 123 6.95 -14.42 10.91
CA ALA A 123 6.76 -13.09 10.32
C ALA A 123 7.10 -11.99 11.32
N ARG A 124 7.80 -10.95 10.84
CA ARG A 124 8.28 -9.83 11.67
C ARG A 124 7.40 -8.59 11.57
N SER A 125 6.35 -8.64 10.78
CA SER A 125 5.34 -7.57 10.67
C SER A 125 4.11 -7.91 11.52
N VAL A 126 3.45 -6.89 12.03
CA VAL A 126 2.23 -6.99 12.84
C VAL A 126 1.03 -7.04 11.91
N GLU A 127 0.12 -7.98 12.12
CA GLU A 127 -1.17 -7.99 11.45
C GLU A 127 -2.12 -6.98 12.10
N TYR A 128 -2.91 -6.29 11.31
CA TYR A 128 -3.95 -5.35 11.74
C TYR A 128 -4.82 -5.93 12.86
N GLY A 129 -5.00 -5.15 13.89
CA GLY A 129 -5.81 -5.48 15.05
C GLY A 129 -5.14 -6.38 16.08
N SER A 130 -3.92 -6.90 15.85
CA SER A 130 -3.23 -7.79 16.79
C SER A 130 -3.03 -7.19 18.16
N PHE A 131 -2.75 -5.89 18.26
CA PHE A 131 -2.50 -5.20 19.52
C PHE A 131 -3.59 -4.18 19.91
N THR A 132 -4.46 -3.83 18.99
CA THR A 132 -5.52 -2.84 19.18
C THR A 132 -6.90 -3.48 19.32
N GLY A 133 -7.06 -4.72 18.91
CA GLY A 133 -8.36 -5.39 18.84
C GLY A 133 -9.23 -4.91 17.67
N ALA A 134 -8.71 -4.04 16.80
CA ALA A 134 -9.42 -3.59 15.61
C ALA A 134 -9.75 -4.77 14.68
N ASN A 135 -10.85 -4.69 13.98
CA ASN A 135 -11.29 -5.75 13.09
C ASN A 135 -11.61 -5.21 11.71
N MET A 136 -10.99 -5.81 10.70
CA MET A 136 -11.22 -5.52 9.28
C MET A 136 -11.78 -6.76 8.60
N ARG A 137 -12.83 -6.56 7.81
CA ARG A 137 -13.38 -7.63 6.97
C ARG A 137 -12.49 -7.85 5.75
N THR A 138 -12.18 -9.10 5.46
CA THR A 138 -11.39 -9.52 4.30
C THR A 138 -12.13 -10.60 3.53
N GLY A 139 -11.79 -10.81 2.27
CA GLY A 139 -12.35 -11.88 1.46
C GLY A 139 -12.77 -11.43 0.06
N GLU A 140 -13.83 -12.03 -0.46
CA GLU A 140 -14.26 -11.80 -1.84
C GLU A 140 -14.97 -10.46 -2.06
N GLY A 141 -14.99 -10.00 -3.30
CA GLY A 141 -15.69 -8.80 -3.75
C GLY A 141 -14.82 -7.56 -3.72
N ALA A 142 -15.28 -6.51 -3.05
CA ALA A 142 -14.60 -5.23 -2.92
C ALA A 142 -13.85 -5.10 -1.58
N LEU A 143 -13.45 -6.21 -1.00
CA LEU A 143 -12.71 -6.27 0.25
C LEU A 143 -11.24 -6.61 -0.03
N PRO A 144 -10.29 -6.19 0.83
CA PRO A 144 -8.92 -6.67 0.74
C PRO A 144 -8.87 -8.19 0.93
N PHE A 145 -8.00 -8.89 0.19
CA PHE A 145 -7.93 -10.35 0.29
C PHE A 145 -7.33 -10.82 1.62
N LYS A 146 -6.52 -9.98 2.28
CA LYS A 146 -6.03 -10.19 3.64
C LYS A 146 -5.86 -8.87 4.39
N ARG A 147 -5.75 -8.93 5.71
CA ARG A 147 -5.57 -7.76 6.58
C ARG A 147 -4.24 -7.07 6.31
N PRO A 148 -4.17 -5.75 6.40
CA PRO A 148 -2.91 -5.03 6.28
C PRO A 148 -1.95 -5.42 7.41
N ARG A 149 -0.67 -5.15 7.19
CA ARG A 149 0.39 -5.42 8.16
C ARG A 149 1.30 -4.20 8.27
N TYR A 150 1.97 -4.06 9.41
CA TYR A 150 2.85 -2.92 9.64
C TYR A 150 4.09 -3.28 10.44
N VAL A 151 5.07 -2.40 10.38
CA VAL A 151 6.22 -2.34 11.30
C VAL A 151 6.38 -0.91 11.80
N ILE A 152 6.91 -0.79 13.02
CA ILE A 152 7.16 0.49 13.70
C ILE A 152 8.65 0.60 13.95
N GLU A 153 9.28 1.59 13.33
CA GLU A 153 10.70 1.86 13.47
C GLU A 153 10.92 3.09 14.33
N ARG A 154 11.69 2.99 15.40
CA ARG A 154 12.00 4.09 16.29
C ARG A 154 13.18 4.89 15.77
N LEU A 155 12.99 6.21 15.63
CA LEU A 155 13.99 7.13 15.14
C LEU A 155 14.27 8.22 16.19
N PRO A 156 15.54 8.55 16.46
CA PRO A 156 15.86 9.69 17.33
C PRO A 156 15.44 11.01 16.67
N TYR A 157 14.91 11.91 17.47
CA TYR A 157 14.49 13.22 17.04
C TYR A 157 15.08 14.27 17.99
N HIS A 158 15.73 15.29 17.41
CA HIS A 158 16.25 16.44 18.16
C HIS A 158 15.33 17.63 17.94
N ARG A 159 14.85 18.21 19.04
CA ARG A 159 13.99 19.40 18.97
C ARG A 159 14.86 20.62 18.60
N PRO A 160 14.40 21.49 17.72
CA PRO A 160 15.09 22.75 17.46
C PRO A 160 15.24 23.57 18.76
N GLY A 161 16.49 23.99 19.11
CA GLY A 161 16.77 24.74 20.32
C GLY A 161 16.99 23.89 21.59
N GLU A 162 17.07 22.58 21.49
CA GLU A 162 17.40 21.69 22.59
C GLU A 162 18.86 21.84 23.03
N GLU A 163 19.14 21.78 24.33
CA GLU A 163 20.51 21.85 24.84
C GLU A 163 21.35 20.67 24.39
N VAL A 164 22.63 20.93 24.15
CA VAL A 164 23.60 19.88 23.79
C VAL A 164 23.72 18.91 24.96
N GLY A 165 23.32 17.64 24.74
CA GLY A 165 23.33 16.60 25.77
C GLY A 165 21.96 16.30 26.39
N ALA A 166 20.90 16.96 25.97
CA ALA A 166 19.54 16.55 26.32
C ALA A 166 19.23 15.13 25.87
N ALA A 167 18.44 14.40 26.65
CA ALA A 167 18.01 13.06 26.26
C ALA A 167 17.21 13.12 24.95
N PRO A 168 17.55 12.29 23.94
CA PRO A 168 16.90 12.36 22.65
C PRO A 168 15.40 12.03 22.77
N ALA A 169 14.56 12.84 22.16
CA ALA A 169 13.17 12.49 21.91
C ALA A 169 13.11 11.47 20.75
N TYR A 170 12.00 10.79 20.63
CA TYR A 170 11.81 9.80 19.58
C TYR A 170 10.53 10.06 18.77
N VAL A 171 10.62 9.74 17.50
CA VAL A 171 9.49 9.62 16.59
C VAL A 171 9.45 8.21 16.04
N TYR A 172 8.27 7.79 15.61
CA TYR A 172 8.04 6.46 15.10
C TYR A 172 7.76 6.55 13.60
N ARG A 173 8.58 5.90 12.78
CA ARG A 173 8.28 5.68 11.38
C ARG A 173 7.47 4.41 11.28
N VAL A 174 6.21 4.54 10.89
CA VAL A 174 5.33 3.43 10.61
C VAL A 174 5.37 3.13 9.13
N THR A 175 5.58 1.87 8.78
CA THR A 175 5.45 1.38 7.40
C THR A 175 4.39 0.32 7.38
N ALA A 176 3.33 0.55 6.62
CA ALA A 176 2.22 -0.38 6.48
C ALA A 176 2.07 -0.85 5.03
N ILE A 177 1.73 -2.12 4.85
CA ILE A 177 1.35 -2.72 3.59
C ILE A 177 -0.13 -3.06 3.62
N GLY A 178 -0.87 -2.58 2.64
CA GLY A 178 -2.25 -2.93 2.39
C GLY A 178 -2.40 -3.77 1.13
N PHE A 179 -3.43 -4.58 1.08
CA PHE A 179 -3.69 -5.55 0.02
C PHE A 179 -4.99 -5.22 -0.69
N GLY A 180 -4.98 -5.36 -2.02
CA GLY A 180 -6.18 -5.23 -2.85
C GLY A 180 -7.14 -6.41 -2.68
N ALA A 181 -8.18 -6.45 -3.50
CA ALA A 181 -9.09 -7.59 -3.55
C ALA A 181 -8.46 -8.82 -4.23
N ARG A 182 -7.44 -8.59 -5.06
CA ARG A 182 -6.71 -9.66 -5.75
C ARG A 182 -5.32 -9.86 -5.16
N PRO A 183 -4.86 -11.12 -5.02
CA PRO A 183 -3.47 -11.41 -4.68
C PRO A 183 -2.51 -10.72 -5.66
N GLY A 184 -1.47 -10.07 -5.15
CA GLY A 184 -0.48 -9.36 -5.96
C GLY A 184 -0.74 -7.87 -6.15
N THR A 185 -1.90 -7.33 -5.74
CA THR A 185 -2.11 -5.88 -5.64
C THR A 185 -1.79 -5.43 -4.23
N GLU A 186 -0.69 -4.70 -4.08
CA GLU A 186 -0.15 -4.26 -2.81
C GLU A 186 0.20 -2.77 -2.87
N VAL A 187 -0.02 -2.07 -1.76
CA VAL A 187 0.37 -0.67 -1.57
C VAL A 187 1.10 -0.56 -0.24
N VAL A 188 2.27 0.07 -0.27
CA VAL A 188 3.04 0.36 0.94
C VAL A 188 2.99 1.86 1.19
N LEU A 189 2.60 2.22 2.41
CA LEU A 189 2.55 3.60 2.89
C LEU A 189 3.48 3.77 4.09
N GLN A 190 3.96 4.99 4.27
CA GLN A 190 4.74 5.36 5.44
C GLN A 190 4.19 6.64 6.06
N SER A 191 4.17 6.67 7.40
CA SER A 191 3.94 7.87 8.18
C SER A 191 5.05 8.04 9.23
N VAL A 192 5.18 9.26 9.72
CA VAL A 192 6.04 9.55 10.89
C VAL A 192 5.12 10.08 11.99
N TYR A 193 5.06 9.33 13.06
CA TYR A 193 4.20 9.62 14.21
C TYR A 193 5.02 10.02 15.44
N ARG A 194 4.57 11.03 16.13
CA ARG A 194 5.12 11.43 17.43
C ARG A 194 4.05 11.20 18.49
N LYS A 195 4.35 10.31 19.44
CA LYS A 195 3.46 10.11 20.59
C LYS A 195 3.30 11.43 21.35
N PRO A 196 2.08 11.88 21.62
CA PRO A 196 1.84 13.01 22.51
C PRO A 196 2.42 12.76 23.91
N ASP A 197 2.96 13.82 24.54
CA ASP A 197 3.50 13.78 25.91
C ASP A 197 2.37 13.62 26.90
#